data_23bc08cf6df162cad2ca591cb5425d12
#
_entry.id   23bc08cf6df162cad2ca591cb5425d12
#
_cell.length_a   1.000
_cell.length_b   1.000
_cell.length_c   1.000
_cell.angle_alpha   90.00
_cell.angle_beta   90.00
_cell.angle_gamma   90.00
#
_symmetry.space_group_name_H-M   'P 1'
#
loop_
_entity.id
_entity.type
_entity.pdbx_description
1 polymer ?
#
loop_
_entity_poly.entity_id
_entity_poly.type
_entity_poly.pdbx_seq_one_letter_code
_entity_poly.pdbx_strand_id
1 'polypeptide(L)'
;MTRLTVSVTTEKMRLSKPFRISGYVFEAFDVVVVTLGDGQYQGRGEAGGVYYLGDDTAHMLSVLDKALDAIAAGPTREELRSILPPGGARNAVDCALWELEAARAGIPVWQLAGQAAPKPLRTTFTLGADEPALMAETARGYAQARSIKIKLTGELDLDLARVAAVRAARPDAWLGVDGNQGFVAGQLDALIAGLLAQDVGLLEQPLARGREADLDGLRSPIPLAGDESILSLADVAPSVGRYNVVNIKLDKCGGLTEGLLMAQEARRLGLGVMVGNMGGSSLAMGPSFVLGQVCDIVDLDGPIFLANDRRPGVEYVDGNVWSGPEVWGGKA
;
A
#
# COMPACT_ATOMS: atom_id res chain seq x y z
N MET A 1 6.53 -9.60 -32.41
CA MET A 1 6.40 -8.38 -31.57
C MET A 1 7.76 -7.70 -31.49
N THR A 2 7.84 -6.40 -31.48
CA THR A 2 9.11 -5.67 -31.32
C THR A 2 9.62 -5.90 -29.90
N ARG A 3 10.90 -6.26 -29.76
CA ARG A 3 11.54 -6.47 -28.45
C ARG A 3 11.55 -5.14 -27.69
N LEU A 4 11.16 -5.17 -26.41
CA LEU A 4 11.18 -4.00 -25.55
C LEU A 4 12.60 -3.66 -25.10
N THR A 5 12.89 -2.38 -24.99
CA THR A 5 14.03 -1.90 -24.19
C THR A 5 13.62 -1.96 -22.72
N VAL A 6 14.53 -2.43 -21.88
CA VAL A 6 14.32 -2.54 -20.43
C VAL A 6 15.43 -1.74 -19.74
N SER A 7 15.06 -0.75 -18.96
CA SER A 7 15.98 0.00 -18.11
C SER A 7 15.55 -0.21 -16.65
N VAL A 8 16.52 -0.53 -15.80
CA VAL A 8 16.32 -0.72 -14.36
C VAL A 8 17.28 0.22 -13.62
N THR A 9 16.74 1.04 -12.74
CA THR A 9 17.52 1.95 -11.89
C THR A 9 17.11 1.81 -10.44
N THR A 10 18.00 2.19 -9.54
CA THR A 10 17.73 2.26 -8.11
C THR A 10 17.83 3.70 -7.64
N GLU A 11 16.93 4.09 -6.77
CA GLU A 11 16.90 5.44 -6.21
C GLU A 11 16.71 5.37 -4.70
N LYS A 12 17.28 6.34 -4.00
CA LYS A 12 17.13 6.49 -2.55
C LYS A 12 16.26 7.70 -2.24
N MET A 13 15.04 7.44 -1.82
CA MET A 13 14.06 8.47 -1.47
C MET A 13 14.19 8.81 0.02
N ARG A 14 14.91 9.90 0.35
CA ARG A 14 15.13 10.32 1.73
C ARG A 14 13.83 10.78 2.38
N LEU A 15 13.64 10.41 3.65
CA LEU A 15 12.52 10.90 4.45
C LEU A 15 12.86 12.27 5.07
N SER A 16 11.83 13.10 5.26
CA SER A 16 11.94 14.40 5.94
C SER A 16 12.24 14.24 7.43
N LYS A 17 11.78 13.14 8.03
CA LYS A 17 12.06 12.72 9.41
C LYS A 17 12.10 11.19 9.45
N PRO A 18 12.83 10.56 10.39
CA PRO A 18 12.79 9.12 10.58
C PRO A 18 11.37 8.63 10.85
N PHE A 19 10.96 7.57 10.15
CA PHE A 19 9.65 6.95 10.31
C PHE A 19 9.79 5.64 11.08
N ARG A 20 9.04 5.51 12.19
CA ARG A 20 9.11 4.39 13.12
C ARG A 20 7.84 3.55 13.07
N ILE A 21 8.04 2.24 12.98
CA ILE A 21 7.01 1.21 13.12
C ILE A 21 7.54 0.11 14.04
N SER A 22 6.72 -0.88 14.39
CA SER A 22 7.15 -2.03 15.19
C SER A 22 8.41 -2.69 14.60
N GLY A 23 9.52 -2.67 15.35
CA GLY A 23 10.77 -3.31 14.97
C GLY A 23 11.63 -2.61 13.91
N TYR A 24 11.18 -1.49 13.31
CA TYR A 24 11.90 -0.82 12.21
C TYR A 24 11.94 0.71 12.34
N VAL A 25 13.05 1.30 11.86
CA VAL A 25 13.22 2.75 11.71
C VAL A 25 13.73 3.01 10.29
N PHE A 26 12.99 3.78 9.51
CA PHE A 26 13.35 4.16 8.15
C PHE A 26 13.83 5.61 8.11
N GLU A 27 14.94 5.87 7.43
CA GLU A 27 15.47 7.20 7.11
C GLU A 27 15.33 7.52 5.61
N ALA A 28 15.11 6.48 4.81
CA ALA A 28 14.87 6.55 3.37
C ALA A 28 14.09 5.31 2.93
N PHE A 29 13.44 5.40 1.78
CA PHE A 29 12.97 4.26 1.00
C PHE A 29 13.94 4.05 -0.17
N ASP A 30 14.52 2.87 -0.26
CA ASP A 30 15.30 2.46 -1.42
C ASP A 30 14.33 1.80 -2.42
N VAL A 31 14.26 2.34 -3.65
CA VAL A 31 13.29 1.89 -4.64
C VAL A 31 13.97 1.44 -5.93
N VAL A 32 13.32 0.51 -6.62
CA VAL A 32 13.67 0.10 -7.98
C VAL A 32 12.67 0.73 -8.94
N VAL A 33 13.19 1.35 -10.00
CA VAL A 33 12.38 1.90 -11.09
C VAL A 33 12.67 1.11 -12.36
N VAL A 34 11.61 0.56 -12.96
CA VAL A 34 11.65 -0.10 -14.26
C VAL A 34 11.04 0.82 -15.31
N THR A 35 11.74 1.01 -16.42
CA THR A 35 11.23 1.67 -17.61
C THR A 35 11.25 0.70 -18.79
N LEU A 36 10.09 0.51 -19.42
CA LEU A 36 9.92 -0.28 -20.62
C LEU A 36 9.66 0.63 -21.81
N GLY A 37 10.26 0.34 -22.96
CA GLY A 37 10.06 1.12 -24.17
C GLY A 37 10.02 0.27 -25.43
N ASP A 38 9.28 0.70 -26.45
CA ASP A 38 9.21 0.06 -27.77
C ASP A 38 9.81 0.89 -28.91
N GLY A 39 10.49 1.99 -28.56
CA GLY A 39 11.06 2.96 -29.48
C GLY A 39 10.15 4.16 -29.77
N GLN A 40 8.83 4.04 -29.53
CA GLN A 40 7.88 5.14 -29.69
C GLN A 40 7.24 5.53 -28.36
N TYR A 41 6.90 4.57 -27.52
CA TYR A 41 6.22 4.76 -26.23
C TYR A 41 7.06 4.20 -25.10
N GLN A 42 6.84 4.70 -23.91
CA GLN A 42 7.47 4.24 -22.68
C GLN A 42 6.44 4.06 -21.58
N GLY A 43 6.74 3.15 -20.66
CA GLY A 43 6.01 2.99 -19.41
C GLY A 43 6.96 2.76 -18.25
N ARG A 44 6.58 3.25 -17.08
CA ARG A 44 7.40 3.24 -15.84
C ARG A 44 6.66 2.53 -14.72
N GLY A 45 7.41 1.89 -13.84
CA GLY A 45 6.91 1.39 -12.57
C GLY A 45 7.97 1.49 -11.49
N GLU A 46 7.55 1.77 -10.28
CA GLU A 46 8.41 1.90 -9.10
C GLU A 46 7.97 0.89 -8.05
N ALA A 47 8.93 0.28 -7.34
CA ALA A 47 8.67 -0.60 -6.22
C ALA A 47 9.69 -0.39 -5.11
N GLY A 48 9.22 -0.40 -3.84
CA GLY A 48 10.04 -0.41 -2.64
C GLY A 48 10.32 -1.83 -2.12
N GLY A 49 9.60 -2.83 -2.65
CA GLY A 49 9.67 -4.20 -2.16
C GLY A 49 8.99 -4.39 -0.81
N VAL A 50 9.22 -5.53 -0.18
CA VAL A 50 8.57 -5.93 1.08
C VAL A 50 9.64 -6.29 2.11
N TYR A 51 10.06 -5.31 2.88
CA TYR A 51 11.21 -5.40 3.80
C TYR A 51 11.14 -6.59 4.77
N TYR A 52 9.96 -6.90 5.32
CA TYR A 52 9.79 -8.01 6.27
C TYR A 52 9.79 -9.40 5.60
N LEU A 53 9.82 -9.46 4.27
CA LEU A 53 9.99 -10.70 3.49
C LEU A 53 11.39 -10.82 2.89
N GLY A 54 12.29 -9.84 3.14
CA GLY A 54 13.60 -9.79 2.50
C GLY A 54 13.56 -9.43 1.01
N ASP A 55 12.42 -8.89 0.53
CA ASP A 55 12.28 -8.37 -0.83
C ASP A 55 12.79 -6.92 -0.85
N ASP A 56 14.09 -6.79 -0.75
CA ASP A 56 14.83 -5.54 -0.83
C ASP A 56 15.30 -5.23 -2.26
N THR A 57 15.96 -4.10 -2.43
CA THR A 57 16.49 -3.66 -3.73
C THR A 57 17.41 -4.70 -4.36
N ALA A 58 18.30 -5.35 -3.56
CA ALA A 58 19.24 -6.34 -4.07
C ALA A 58 18.50 -7.60 -4.57
N HIS A 59 17.50 -8.05 -3.81
CA HIS A 59 16.64 -9.16 -4.20
C HIS A 59 15.86 -8.83 -5.47
N MET A 60 15.19 -7.67 -5.54
CA MET A 60 14.45 -7.24 -6.73
C MET A 60 15.32 -7.18 -7.98
N LEU A 61 16.53 -6.61 -7.88
CA LEU A 61 17.50 -6.56 -9.00
C LEU A 61 17.88 -7.97 -9.46
N SER A 62 18.15 -8.90 -8.54
CA SER A 62 18.49 -10.28 -8.88
C SER A 62 17.33 -11.01 -9.59
N VAL A 63 16.09 -10.75 -9.19
CA VAL A 63 14.89 -11.32 -9.84
C VAL A 63 14.72 -10.75 -11.24
N LEU A 64 14.88 -9.44 -11.42
CA LEU A 64 14.77 -8.76 -12.71
C LEU A 64 15.86 -9.20 -13.68
N ASP A 65 17.12 -9.32 -13.23
CA ASP A 65 18.25 -9.77 -14.06
C ASP A 65 18.01 -11.17 -14.65
N LYS A 66 17.53 -12.11 -13.83
CA LYS A 66 17.20 -13.48 -14.28
C LYS A 66 16.07 -13.53 -15.29
N ALA A 67 15.15 -12.58 -15.28
CA ALA A 67 13.97 -12.53 -16.16
C ALA A 67 14.12 -11.54 -17.31
N LEU A 68 15.27 -10.86 -17.45
CA LEU A 68 15.46 -9.74 -18.34
C LEU A 68 15.07 -10.07 -19.79
N ASP A 69 15.47 -11.22 -20.31
CA ASP A 69 15.13 -11.65 -21.68
C ASP A 69 13.64 -11.90 -21.85
N ALA A 70 12.98 -12.50 -20.87
CA ALA A 70 11.54 -12.75 -20.89
C ALA A 70 10.74 -11.42 -20.82
N ILE A 71 11.18 -10.46 -20.00
CA ILE A 71 10.59 -9.13 -19.94
C ILE A 71 10.78 -8.40 -21.27
N ALA A 72 12.00 -8.43 -21.83
CA ALA A 72 12.30 -7.80 -23.11
C ALA A 72 11.56 -8.42 -24.31
N ALA A 73 11.11 -9.66 -24.19
CA ALA A 73 10.24 -10.30 -25.21
C ALA A 73 8.85 -9.64 -25.31
N GLY A 74 8.47 -8.81 -24.34
CA GLY A 74 7.21 -8.08 -24.32
C GLY A 74 6.02 -8.95 -23.92
N PRO A 75 6.05 -9.57 -22.73
CA PRO A 75 4.93 -10.38 -22.25
C PRO A 75 3.69 -9.51 -22.04
N THR A 76 2.53 -10.14 -22.10
CA THR A 76 1.31 -9.56 -21.56
C THR A 76 1.40 -9.50 -20.03
N ARG A 77 0.61 -8.63 -19.41
CA ARG A 77 0.52 -8.52 -17.94
C ARG A 77 0.11 -9.84 -17.29
N GLU A 78 -0.73 -10.63 -17.94
CA GLU A 78 -1.13 -11.95 -17.44
C GLU A 78 0.01 -12.97 -17.53
N GLU A 79 0.75 -13.01 -18.64
CA GLU A 79 1.95 -13.85 -18.79
C GLU A 79 3.03 -13.47 -17.77
N LEU A 80 3.17 -12.18 -17.44
CA LEU A 80 4.13 -11.71 -16.44
C LEU A 80 3.92 -12.37 -15.07
N ARG A 81 2.69 -12.66 -14.69
CA ARG A 81 2.35 -13.33 -13.42
C ARG A 81 2.95 -14.75 -13.33
N SER A 82 3.21 -15.38 -14.47
CA SER A 82 3.89 -16.67 -14.54
C SER A 82 5.41 -16.55 -14.68
N ILE A 83 5.91 -15.41 -15.16
CA ILE A 83 7.34 -15.15 -15.35
C ILE A 83 7.99 -14.72 -14.04
N LEU A 84 7.33 -13.81 -13.29
CA LEU A 84 7.84 -13.26 -12.04
C LEU A 84 6.96 -13.65 -10.85
N PRO A 85 7.56 -14.00 -9.70
CA PRO A 85 6.79 -14.24 -8.47
C PRO A 85 6.13 -12.93 -7.98
N PRO A 86 5.11 -13.00 -7.10
CA PRO A 86 4.65 -11.83 -6.35
C PRO A 86 5.81 -11.12 -5.66
N GLY A 87 5.76 -9.79 -5.57
CA GLY A 87 6.81 -8.98 -4.96
C GLY A 87 7.09 -7.72 -5.76
N GLY A 88 8.04 -6.92 -5.27
CA GLY A 88 8.38 -5.61 -5.83
C GLY A 88 8.91 -5.67 -7.26
N ALA A 89 9.71 -6.69 -7.61
CA ALA A 89 10.23 -6.83 -8.98
C ALA A 89 9.08 -6.95 -10.00
N ARG A 90 8.07 -7.80 -9.72
CA ARG A 90 6.89 -7.94 -10.58
C ARG A 90 6.05 -6.67 -10.57
N ASN A 91 5.88 -6.02 -9.41
CA ASN A 91 5.14 -4.77 -9.31
C ASN A 91 5.72 -3.69 -10.25
N ALA A 92 7.04 -3.47 -10.21
CA ALA A 92 7.68 -2.47 -11.06
C ALA A 92 7.48 -2.77 -12.56
N VAL A 93 7.59 -4.04 -12.98
CA VAL A 93 7.39 -4.43 -14.39
C VAL A 93 5.91 -4.35 -14.80
N ASP A 94 5.00 -4.84 -13.96
CA ASP A 94 3.55 -4.82 -14.22
C ASP A 94 3.04 -3.39 -14.40
N CYS A 95 3.42 -2.48 -13.49
CA CYS A 95 3.06 -1.07 -13.60
C CYS A 95 3.67 -0.40 -14.84
N ALA A 96 4.91 -0.76 -15.21
CA ALA A 96 5.52 -0.26 -16.45
C ALA A 96 4.79 -0.78 -17.71
N LEU A 97 4.31 -2.03 -17.71
CA LEU A 97 3.49 -2.56 -18.81
C LEU A 97 2.15 -1.84 -18.89
N TRP A 98 1.48 -1.58 -17.77
CA TRP A 98 0.23 -0.83 -17.76
C TRP A 98 0.39 0.57 -18.38
N GLU A 99 1.42 1.33 -17.97
CA GLU A 99 1.68 2.68 -18.52
C GLU A 99 2.04 2.61 -20.01
N LEU A 100 2.86 1.63 -20.43
CA LEU A 100 3.24 1.43 -21.84
C LEU A 100 2.03 1.09 -22.71
N GLU A 101 1.16 0.19 -22.26
CA GLU A 101 -0.06 -0.19 -22.98
C GLU A 101 -1.03 0.98 -23.09
N ALA A 102 -1.19 1.77 -22.03
CA ALA A 102 -2.01 2.99 -22.05
C ALA A 102 -1.48 4.02 -23.05
N ALA A 103 -0.15 4.25 -23.06
CA ALA A 103 0.49 5.13 -24.00
C ALA A 103 0.30 4.69 -25.46
N ARG A 104 0.42 3.38 -25.75
CA ARG A 104 0.17 2.79 -27.07
C ARG A 104 -1.29 2.94 -27.52
N ALA A 105 -2.21 2.76 -26.58
CA ALA A 105 -3.64 2.85 -26.85
C ALA A 105 -4.13 4.31 -26.92
N GLY A 106 -3.35 5.29 -26.45
CA GLY A 106 -3.72 6.70 -26.38
C GLY A 106 -4.83 6.99 -25.35
N ILE A 107 -5.02 6.11 -24.36
CA ILE A 107 -6.03 6.24 -23.31
C ILE A 107 -5.36 6.13 -21.94
N PRO A 108 -5.93 6.75 -20.88
CA PRO A 108 -5.36 6.62 -19.54
C PRO A 108 -5.55 5.22 -18.96
N VAL A 109 -4.68 4.83 -18.02
CA VAL A 109 -4.68 3.49 -17.40
C VAL A 109 -6.02 3.15 -16.74
N TRP A 110 -6.69 4.10 -16.06
CA TRP A 110 -8.00 3.83 -15.46
C TRP A 110 -9.04 3.38 -16.49
N GLN A 111 -9.01 3.96 -17.69
CA GLN A 111 -9.89 3.56 -18.80
C GLN A 111 -9.48 2.20 -19.36
N LEU A 112 -8.19 1.93 -19.49
CA LEU A 112 -7.66 0.62 -19.89
C LEU A 112 -8.04 -0.47 -18.87
N ALA A 113 -8.13 -0.13 -17.58
CA ALA A 113 -8.60 -0.99 -16.51
C ALA A 113 -10.14 -1.14 -16.45
N GLY A 114 -10.87 -0.52 -17.38
CA GLY A 114 -12.33 -0.59 -17.42
C GLY A 114 -13.02 0.19 -16.31
N GLN A 115 -12.34 1.17 -15.71
CA GLN A 115 -12.88 1.97 -14.62
C GLN A 115 -13.51 3.27 -15.14
N ALA A 116 -14.37 3.89 -14.35
CA ALA A 116 -14.85 5.25 -14.57
C ALA A 116 -13.74 6.27 -14.32
N ALA A 117 -13.94 7.52 -14.81
CA ALA A 117 -13.01 8.62 -14.54
C ALA A 117 -12.73 8.75 -13.02
N PRO A 118 -11.46 8.86 -12.62
CA PRO A 118 -11.08 8.82 -11.22
C PRO A 118 -11.58 10.05 -10.46
N LYS A 119 -11.73 9.87 -9.15
CA LYS A 119 -12.09 10.93 -8.21
C LYS A 119 -10.98 11.06 -7.16
N PRO A 120 -10.81 12.24 -6.52
CA PRO A 120 -9.98 12.35 -5.34
C PRO A 120 -10.41 11.31 -4.28
N LEU A 121 -9.44 10.62 -3.68
CA LEU A 121 -9.69 9.57 -2.69
C LEU A 121 -9.34 10.06 -1.30
N ARG A 122 -10.27 9.93 -0.35
CA ARG A 122 -9.96 10.16 1.05
C ARG A 122 -8.88 9.16 1.48
N THR A 123 -7.71 9.68 1.91
CA THR A 123 -6.60 8.85 2.35
C THR A 123 -6.30 9.02 3.84
N THR A 124 -5.68 8.04 4.45
CA THR A 124 -5.14 8.18 5.80
C THR A 124 -3.86 9.03 5.78
N PHE A 125 -3.56 9.61 6.95
CA PHE A 125 -2.29 10.24 7.28
C PHE A 125 -1.69 9.45 8.43
N THR A 126 -0.57 8.80 8.21
CA THR A 126 -0.02 7.86 9.18
C THR A 126 0.81 8.57 10.25
N LEU A 127 0.59 8.17 11.49
CA LEU A 127 1.43 8.49 12.64
C LEU A 127 2.31 7.28 12.97
N GLY A 128 3.63 7.46 12.90
CA GLY A 128 4.58 6.49 13.42
C GLY A 128 4.43 6.33 14.94
N ALA A 129 4.83 5.18 15.48
CA ALA A 129 4.78 4.92 16.90
C ALA A 129 5.79 5.79 17.65
N ASP A 130 5.30 6.63 18.57
CA ASP A 130 6.10 7.52 19.39
C ASP A 130 5.41 7.72 20.76
N GLU A 131 5.93 8.59 21.60
CA GLU A 131 5.29 8.97 22.86
C GLU A 131 3.89 9.60 22.63
N PRO A 132 2.88 9.29 23.45
CA PRO A 132 1.51 9.73 23.24
C PRO A 132 1.36 11.23 23.02
N ALA A 133 2.09 12.05 23.77
CA ALA A 133 2.06 13.52 23.66
C ALA A 133 2.57 14.01 22.31
N LEU A 134 3.65 13.41 21.79
CA LEU A 134 4.24 13.75 20.49
C LEU A 134 3.32 13.31 19.34
N MET A 135 2.68 12.15 19.46
CA MET A 135 1.69 11.68 18.49
C MET A 135 0.48 12.62 18.45
N ALA A 136 -0.01 13.08 19.59
CA ALA A 136 -1.09 14.08 19.68
C ALA A 136 -0.69 15.41 19.01
N GLU A 137 0.54 15.87 19.21
CA GLU A 137 1.07 17.09 18.57
C GLU A 137 1.14 16.91 17.04
N THR A 138 1.71 15.79 16.57
CA THR A 138 1.79 15.49 15.15
C THR A 138 0.41 15.39 14.51
N ALA A 139 -0.55 14.75 15.20
CA ALA A 139 -1.94 14.65 14.74
C ALA A 139 -2.60 16.03 14.57
N ARG A 140 -2.35 17.00 15.48
CA ARG A 140 -2.81 18.38 15.31
C ARG A 140 -2.17 19.05 14.09
N GLY A 141 -0.88 18.75 13.83
CA GLY A 141 -0.17 19.26 12.65
C GLY A 141 -0.77 18.77 11.32
N TYR A 142 -1.41 17.60 11.31
CA TYR A 142 -2.16 17.10 10.16
C TYR A 142 -3.55 17.73 10.04
N ALA A 143 -3.63 19.07 10.03
CA ALA A 143 -4.89 19.81 10.09
C ALA A 143 -5.88 19.43 8.95
N GLN A 144 -5.36 19.09 7.77
CA GLN A 144 -6.18 18.68 6.63
C GLN A 144 -6.61 17.21 6.67
N ALA A 145 -5.98 16.35 7.49
CA ALA A 145 -6.29 14.93 7.53
C ALA A 145 -7.72 14.71 8.06
N ARG A 146 -8.50 13.93 7.32
CA ARG A 146 -9.84 13.47 7.73
C ARG A 146 -9.83 12.02 8.21
N SER A 147 -8.75 11.31 7.92
CA SER A 147 -8.47 9.96 8.38
C SER A 147 -7.03 9.88 8.85
N ILE A 148 -6.82 9.27 10.01
CA ILE A 148 -5.49 9.10 10.61
C ILE A 148 -5.28 7.62 10.88
N LYS A 149 -4.12 7.09 10.47
CA LYS A 149 -3.67 5.73 10.78
C LYS A 149 -2.60 5.82 11.88
N ILE A 150 -2.76 5.04 12.93
CA ILE A 150 -1.88 5.04 14.11
C ILE A 150 -1.10 3.72 14.10
N LYS A 151 0.23 3.78 14.06
CA LYS A 151 1.10 2.62 14.22
C LYS A 151 1.23 2.26 15.69
N LEU A 152 1.05 0.96 16.00
CA LEU A 152 1.17 0.39 17.33
C LEU A 152 2.45 -0.47 17.44
N THR A 153 2.79 -0.88 18.65
CA THR A 153 4.05 -1.62 18.93
C THR A 153 3.82 -2.97 19.63
N GLY A 154 2.60 -3.27 20.06
CA GLY A 154 2.27 -4.46 20.84
C GLY A 154 2.33 -4.24 22.35
N GLU A 155 2.70 -3.05 22.81
CA GLU A 155 2.68 -2.66 24.23
C GLU A 155 1.28 -2.13 24.57
N LEU A 156 0.38 -3.03 25.00
CA LEU A 156 -1.06 -2.77 25.11
C LEU A 156 -1.40 -1.43 25.79
N ASP A 157 -0.89 -1.20 27.00
CA ASP A 157 -1.24 -0.01 27.79
C ASP A 157 -0.72 1.27 27.14
N LEU A 158 0.51 1.23 26.61
CA LEU A 158 1.12 2.37 25.92
C LEU A 158 0.40 2.64 24.59
N ASP A 159 0.06 1.60 23.85
CA ASP A 159 -0.64 1.72 22.57
C ASP A 159 -2.06 2.28 22.76
N LEU A 160 -2.79 1.88 23.79
CA LEU A 160 -4.08 2.46 24.14
C LEU A 160 -3.94 3.94 24.57
N ALA A 161 -2.87 4.29 25.30
CA ALA A 161 -2.59 5.69 25.64
C ALA A 161 -2.27 6.53 24.41
N ARG A 162 -1.52 6.00 23.42
CA ARG A 162 -1.27 6.63 22.11
C ARG A 162 -2.57 6.96 21.39
N VAL A 163 -3.45 5.96 21.25
CA VAL A 163 -4.75 6.12 20.57
C VAL A 163 -5.61 7.16 21.28
N ALA A 164 -5.72 7.10 22.61
CA ALA A 164 -6.48 8.08 23.39
C ALA A 164 -5.94 9.51 23.23
N ALA A 165 -4.62 9.69 23.20
CA ALA A 165 -3.99 11.00 23.01
C ALA A 165 -4.27 11.57 21.61
N VAL A 166 -4.21 10.71 20.56
CA VAL A 166 -4.56 11.11 19.20
C VAL A 166 -6.05 11.43 19.07
N ARG A 167 -6.95 10.61 19.64
CA ARG A 167 -8.39 10.87 19.66
C ARG A 167 -8.72 12.21 20.34
N ALA A 168 -8.11 12.48 21.49
CA ALA A 168 -8.29 13.77 22.18
C ALA A 168 -7.79 14.98 21.36
N ALA A 169 -6.73 14.79 20.58
CA ALA A 169 -6.17 15.81 19.70
C ALA A 169 -7.01 16.02 18.42
N ARG A 170 -7.65 14.97 17.91
CA ARG A 170 -8.41 14.94 16.65
C ARG A 170 -9.75 14.20 16.85
N PRO A 171 -10.69 14.82 17.58
CA PRO A 171 -12.02 14.21 17.80
C PRO A 171 -12.84 14.13 16.51
N ASP A 172 -12.48 14.87 15.49
CA ASP A 172 -13.13 14.99 14.18
C ASP A 172 -12.71 13.91 13.17
N ALA A 173 -11.52 13.30 13.37
CA ALA A 173 -10.94 12.40 12.39
C ALA A 173 -11.42 10.95 12.54
N TRP A 174 -11.60 10.25 11.42
CA TRP A 174 -11.67 8.79 11.45
C TRP A 174 -10.32 8.21 11.84
N LEU A 175 -10.30 7.25 12.77
CA LEU A 175 -9.07 6.59 13.21
C LEU A 175 -9.06 5.13 12.78
N GLY A 176 -7.97 4.71 12.14
CA GLY A 176 -7.56 3.32 12.00
C GLY A 176 -6.30 3.07 12.79
N VAL A 177 -6.11 1.86 13.28
CA VAL A 177 -4.86 1.45 13.94
C VAL A 177 -4.24 0.27 13.22
N ASP A 178 -2.92 0.21 13.22
CA ASP A 178 -2.15 -0.87 12.64
C ASP A 178 -1.28 -1.52 13.73
N GLY A 179 -1.63 -2.75 14.05
CA GLY A 179 -0.93 -3.55 15.06
C GLY A 179 0.44 -4.03 14.61
N ASN A 180 0.72 -4.00 13.30
CA ASN A 180 1.96 -4.46 12.68
C ASN A 180 2.49 -5.76 13.30
N GLN A 181 1.59 -6.74 13.51
CA GLN A 181 1.91 -8.05 14.06
C GLN A 181 2.37 -8.03 15.53
N GLY A 182 2.17 -6.92 16.27
CA GLY A 182 2.76 -6.72 17.60
C GLY A 182 2.03 -7.42 18.75
N PHE A 183 0.79 -7.88 18.55
CA PHE A 183 -0.03 -8.44 19.62
C PHE A 183 -0.09 -9.97 19.60
N VAL A 184 -0.54 -10.53 20.72
CA VAL A 184 -0.85 -11.97 20.86
C VAL A 184 -2.34 -12.15 21.13
N ALA A 185 -2.88 -13.34 20.85
CA ALA A 185 -4.32 -13.63 20.97
C ALA A 185 -4.92 -13.24 22.32
N GLY A 186 -4.20 -13.50 23.43
CA GLY A 186 -4.68 -13.17 24.78
C GLY A 186 -4.82 -11.67 25.09
N GLN A 187 -4.33 -10.79 24.22
CA GLN A 187 -4.47 -9.33 24.37
C GLN A 187 -5.64 -8.76 23.56
N LEU A 188 -6.21 -9.53 22.60
CA LEU A 188 -7.17 -9.00 21.63
C LEU A 188 -8.44 -8.44 22.28
N ASP A 189 -9.01 -9.10 23.26
CA ASP A 189 -10.24 -8.63 23.91
C ASP A 189 -10.02 -7.26 24.58
N ALA A 190 -8.91 -7.10 25.33
CA ALA A 190 -8.57 -5.84 25.98
C ALA A 190 -8.21 -4.74 24.95
N LEU A 191 -7.46 -5.09 23.92
CA LEU A 191 -7.13 -4.19 22.82
C LEU A 191 -8.42 -3.67 22.14
N ILE A 192 -9.28 -4.58 21.68
CA ILE A 192 -10.53 -4.23 20.97
C ILE A 192 -11.43 -3.37 21.86
N ALA A 193 -11.57 -3.71 23.17
CA ALA A 193 -12.37 -2.91 24.09
C ALA A 193 -11.81 -1.48 24.25
N GLY A 194 -10.50 -1.35 24.40
CA GLY A 194 -9.84 -0.03 24.48
C GLY A 194 -9.95 0.79 23.21
N LEU A 195 -9.80 0.15 22.05
CA LEU A 195 -9.94 0.81 20.74
C LEU A 195 -11.39 1.25 20.47
N LEU A 196 -12.36 0.41 20.85
CA LEU A 196 -13.79 0.74 20.73
C LEU A 196 -14.15 1.98 21.57
N ALA A 197 -13.60 2.10 22.79
CA ALA A 197 -13.79 3.26 23.65
C ALA A 197 -13.25 4.58 23.04
N GLN A 198 -12.35 4.46 22.06
CA GLN A 198 -11.78 5.60 21.32
C GLN A 198 -12.39 5.76 19.91
N ASP A 199 -13.51 5.09 19.61
CA ASP A 199 -14.20 5.15 18.31
C ASP A 199 -13.24 4.85 17.13
N VAL A 200 -12.42 3.80 17.27
CA VAL A 200 -11.53 3.33 16.20
C VAL A 200 -12.33 2.53 15.19
N GLY A 201 -12.18 2.87 13.92
CA GLY A 201 -12.95 2.29 12.82
C GLY A 201 -12.29 1.10 12.10
N LEU A 202 -11.00 0.80 12.39
CA LEU A 202 -10.27 -0.32 11.78
C LEU A 202 -9.13 -0.77 12.69
N LEU A 203 -8.96 -2.09 12.83
CA LEU A 203 -7.77 -2.71 13.42
C LEU A 203 -7.08 -3.56 12.36
N GLU A 204 -5.91 -3.12 11.92
CA GLU A 204 -5.11 -3.79 10.91
C GLU A 204 -4.06 -4.70 11.57
N GLN A 205 -3.89 -5.89 11.03
CA GLN A 205 -2.89 -6.91 11.34
C GLN A 205 -2.43 -6.97 12.82
N PRO A 206 -3.31 -7.28 13.76
CA PRO A 206 -2.91 -7.33 15.18
C PRO A 206 -1.94 -8.49 15.49
N LEU A 207 -2.14 -9.66 14.86
CA LEU A 207 -1.38 -10.87 15.13
C LEU A 207 -0.29 -11.10 14.07
N ALA A 208 0.77 -11.78 14.51
CA ALA A 208 1.84 -12.20 13.64
C ALA A 208 1.32 -13.10 12.49
N ARG A 209 1.88 -12.92 11.31
CA ARG A 209 1.65 -13.81 10.16
C ARG A 209 1.94 -15.26 10.53
N GLY A 210 1.06 -16.16 10.12
CA GLY A 210 1.07 -17.57 10.51
C GLY A 210 0.28 -17.86 11.78
N ARG A 211 -0.29 -16.84 12.43
CA ARG A 211 -1.16 -16.96 13.60
C ARG A 211 -2.61 -16.60 13.31
N GLU A 212 -3.00 -16.58 12.03
CA GLU A 212 -4.36 -16.21 11.59
C GLU A 212 -5.43 -17.13 12.18
N ALA A 213 -5.09 -18.38 12.50
CA ALA A 213 -6.01 -19.31 13.14
C ALA A 213 -6.43 -18.87 14.56
N ASP A 214 -5.64 -18.03 15.22
CA ASP A 214 -6.00 -17.47 16.53
C ASP A 214 -7.14 -16.42 16.43
N LEU A 215 -7.52 -16.02 15.22
CA LEU A 215 -8.70 -15.18 14.95
C LEU A 215 -9.97 -16.00 14.71
N ASP A 216 -9.88 -17.34 14.62
CA ASP A 216 -11.03 -18.20 14.35
C ASP A 216 -12.05 -18.05 15.50
N GLY A 217 -13.26 -17.62 15.13
CA GLY A 217 -14.34 -17.38 16.10
C GLY A 217 -14.28 -16.06 16.87
N LEU A 218 -13.26 -15.23 16.66
CA LEU A 218 -13.20 -13.87 17.22
C LEU A 218 -14.37 -13.03 16.68
N ARG A 219 -15.10 -12.40 17.57
CA ARG A 219 -16.16 -11.44 17.22
C ARG A 219 -15.71 -10.04 17.60
N SER A 220 -15.29 -9.27 16.64
CA SER A 220 -14.88 -7.89 16.86
C SER A 220 -15.95 -6.92 16.31
N PRO A 221 -16.38 -5.92 17.11
CA PRO A 221 -17.22 -4.83 16.61
C PRO A 221 -16.42 -3.86 15.71
N ILE A 222 -15.08 -3.89 15.81
CA ILE A 222 -14.17 -3.13 14.95
C ILE A 222 -13.76 -4.06 13.80
N PRO A 223 -13.93 -3.66 12.52
CA PRO A 223 -13.45 -4.44 11.38
C PRO A 223 -11.94 -4.74 11.49
N LEU A 224 -11.57 -6.00 11.21
CA LEU A 224 -10.18 -6.43 11.14
C LEU A 224 -9.70 -6.42 9.69
N ALA A 225 -8.55 -5.79 9.43
CA ALA A 225 -7.88 -5.85 8.13
C ALA A 225 -6.66 -6.76 8.19
N GLY A 226 -6.50 -7.61 7.17
CA GLY A 226 -5.28 -8.39 6.95
C GLY A 226 -4.33 -7.62 6.03
N ASP A 227 -3.08 -7.44 6.46
CA ASP A 227 -1.99 -6.84 5.69
C ASP A 227 -0.88 -7.85 5.42
N GLU A 228 -0.04 -8.13 6.42
CA GLU A 228 1.10 -9.05 6.26
C GLU A 228 0.67 -10.49 6.01
N SER A 229 -0.55 -10.86 6.38
CA SER A 229 -1.14 -12.18 6.11
C SER A 229 -1.73 -12.33 4.71
N ILE A 230 -1.81 -11.24 3.93
CA ILE A 230 -2.43 -11.22 2.59
C ILE A 230 -1.43 -10.66 1.59
N LEU A 231 -0.72 -11.55 0.91
CA LEU A 231 0.37 -11.19 0.01
C LEU A 231 -0.02 -11.29 -1.48
N SER A 232 -1.01 -12.11 -1.80
CA SER A 232 -1.40 -12.40 -3.19
C SER A 232 -2.87 -12.79 -3.30
N LEU A 233 -3.34 -13.01 -4.51
CA LEU A 233 -4.70 -13.49 -4.80
C LEU A 233 -5.02 -14.80 -4.06
N ALA A 234 -4.03 -15.68 -3.89
CA ALA A 234 -4.21 -16.97 -3.22
C ALA A 234 -4.57 -16.82 -1.73
N ASP A 235 -4.22 -15.70 -1.09
CA ASP A 235 -4.45 -15.48 0.33
C ASP A 235 -5.83 -14.87 0.62
N VAL A 236 -6.56 -14.40 -0.40
CA VAL A 236 -7.85 -13.71 -0.23
C VAL A 236 -8.92 -14.67 0.30
N ALA A 237 -9.11 -15.81 -0.34
CA ALA A 237 -10.15 -16.77 0.08
C ALA A 237 -9.89 -17.38 1.47
N PRO A 238 -8.66 -17.76 1.86
CA PRO A 238 -8.35 -18.22 3.22
C PRO A 238 -8.57 -17.18 4.33
N SER A 239 -8.67 -15.90 4.00
CA SER A 239 -8.87 -14.81 4.96
C SER A 239 -10.32 -14.68 5.45
N VAL A 240 -11.28 -15.29 4.75
CA VAL A 240 -12.71 -15.24 5.10
C VAL A 240 -12.95 -15.83 6.49
N GLY A 241 -13.72 -15.10 7.31
CA GLY A 241 -14.02 -15.49 8.68
C GLY A 241 -12.98 -15.07 9.72
N ARG A 242 -11.81 -14.58 9.28
CA ARG A 242 -10.73 -14.05 10.13
C ARG A 242 -10.56 -12.54 9.98
N TYR A 243 -10.63 -12.06 8.74
CA TYR A 243 -10.55 -10.63 8.41
C TYR A 243 -11.85 -10.17 7.75
N ASN A 244 -12.18 -8.90 7.95
CA ASN A 244 -13.31 -8.23 7.29
C ASN A 244 -12.85 -7.45 6.06
N VAL A 245 -11.57 -7.06 6.03
CA VAL A 245 -10.97 -6.20 5.00
C VAL A 245 -9.65 -6.80 4.54
N VAL A 246 -9.43 -6.79 3.24
CA VAL A 246 -8.16 -7.18 2.59
C VAL A 246 -7.37 -5.91 2.28
N ASN A 247 -6.19 -5.73 2.89
CA ASN A 247 -5.28 -4.64 2.53
C ASN A 247 -4.35 -5.07 1.39
N ILE A 248 -4.59 -4.53 0.22
CA ILE A 248 -3.81 -4.80 -1.00
C ILE A 248 -2.69 -3.76 -1.10
N LYS A 249 -1.45 -4.24 -1.19
CA LYS A 249 -0.28 -3.41 -1.51
C LYS A 249 0.38 -3.97 -2.75
N LEU A 250 0.61 -3.13 -3.75
CA LEU A 250 1.11 -3.57 -5.05
C LEU A 250 2.48 -4.24 -4.95
N ASP A 251 3.34 -3.76 -4.04
CA ASP A 251 4.63 -4.39 -3.75
C ASP A 251 4.51 -5.83 -3.24
N LYS A 252 3.47 -6.14 -2.47
CA LYS A 252 3.23 -7.51 -1.99
C LYS A 252 2.72 -8.41 -3.10
N CYS A 253 1.63 -7.97 -3.74
CA CYS A 253 0.92 -8.81 -4.71
C CYS A 253 1.57 -8.81 -6.11
N GLY A 254 2.55 -7.94 -6.35
CA GLY A 254 3.27 -7.90 -7.62
C GLY A 254 2.55 -7.14 -8.73
N GLY A 255 1.88 -6.04 -8.39
CA GLY A 255 1.43 -5.04 -9.33
C GLY A 255 -0.08 -4.86 -9.44
N LEU A 256 -0.47 -3.93 -10.29
CA LEU A 256 -1.86 -3.49 -10.47
C LEU A 256 -2.75 -4.62 -11.02
N THR A 257 -2.23 -5.47 -11.91
CA THR A 257 -2.97 -6.60 -12.48
C THR A 257 -3.46 -7.55 -11.38
N GLU A 258 -2.58 -8.01 -10.52
CA GLU A 258 -2.94 -8.87 -9.38
C GLU A 258 -3.81 -8.12 -8.37
N GLY A 259 -3.49 -6.85 -8.08
CA GLY A 259 -4.26 -6.04 -7.15
C GLY A 259 -5.73 -5.90 -7.54
N LEU A 260 -6.03 -5.70 -8.82
CA LEU A 260 -7.41 -5.64 -9.33
C LEU A 260 -8.13 -6.99 -9.20
N LEU A 261 -7.45 -8.11 -9.47
CA LEU A 261 -8.01 -9.44 -9.27
C LEU A 261 -8.29 -9.72 -7.78
N MET A 262 -7.39 -9.32 -6.89
CA MET A 262 -7.60 -9.43 -5.44
C MET A 262 -8.81 -8.63 -4.97
N ALA A 263 -8.96 -7.39 -5.46
CA ALA A 263 -10.12 -6.55 -5.15
C ALA A 263 -11.42 -7.19 -5.61
N GLN A 264 -11.45 -7.73 -6.83
CA GLN A 264 -12.60 -8.43 -7.38
C GLN A 264 -12.96 -9.68 -6.54
N GLU A 265 -11.97 -10.50 -6.18
CA GLU A 265 -12.18 -11.71 -5.39
C GLU A 265 -12.63 -11.38 -3.96
N ALA A 266 -12.04 -10.38 -3.32
CA ALA A 266 -12.47 -9.91 -2.00
C ALA A 266 -13.95 -9.49 -2.00
N ARG A 267 -14.35 -8.70 -3.00
CA ARG A 267 -15.76 -8.30 -3.18
C ARG A 267 -16.68 -9.50 -3.39
N ARG A 268 -16.27 -10.46 -4.25
CA ARG A 268 -17.04 -11.69 -4.48
C ARG A 268 -17.27 -12.50 -3.21
N LEU A 269 -16.30 -12.45 -2.29
CA LEU A 269 -16.36 -13.13 -0.99
C LEU A 269 -17.01 -12.31 0.13
N GLY A 270 -17.50 -11.10 -0.17
CA GLY A 270 -18.14 -10.22 0.81
C GLY A 270 -17.17 -9.50 1.74
N LEU A 271 -15.88 -9.43 1.39
CA LEU A 271 -14.86 -8.70 2.14
C LEU A 271 -14.76 -7.25 1.66
N GLY A 272 -14.43 -6.35 2.58
CA GLY A 272 -14.01 -5.00 2.29
C GLY A 272 -12.63 -4.99 1.63
N VAL A 273 -12.34 -3.91 0.89
CA VAL A 273 -11.07 -3.75 0.19
C VAL A 273 -10.38 -2.47 0.65
N MET A 274 -9.14 -2.59 1.02
CA MET A 274 -8.23 -1.48 1.34
C MET A 274 -7.06 -1.52 0.37
N VAL A 275 -6.58 -0.36 -0.06
CA VAL A 275 -5.28 -0.20 -0.70
C VAL A 275 -4.33 0.48 0.26
N GLY A 276 -3.13 -0.09 0.41
CA GLY A 276 -2.03 0.50 1.17
C GLY A 276 -0.77 0.63 0.32
N ASN A 277 0.30 1.11 0.94
CA ASN A 277 1.60 1.26 0.31
C ASN A 277 2.73 0.76 1.21
N MET A 278 3.90 0.50 0.61
CA MET A 278 5.14 0.13 1.31
C MET A 278 6.12 1.32 1.44
N GLY A 279 5.63 2.54 1.19
CA GLY A 279 6.46 3.71 0.95
C GLY A 279 6.75 3.87 -0.53
N GLY A 280 7.53 4.91 -0.87
CA GLY A 280 7.86 5.22 -2.27
C GLY A 280 7.41 6.60 -2.69
N SER A 281 7.70 6.94 -3.93
CA SER A 281 7.39 8.25 -4.52
C SER A 281 5.98 8.29 -5.13
N SER A 282 5.61 9.44 -5.66
CA SER A 282 4.38 9.60 -6.43
C SER A 282 4.26 8.61 -7.61
N LEU A 283 5.36 8.11 -8.15
CA LEU A 283 5.33 7.11 -9.22
C LEU A 283 4.76 5.77 -8.73
N ALA A 284 5.07 5.34 -7.49
CA ALA A 284 4.46 4.15 -6.87
C ALA A 284 3.00 4.39 -6.47
N MET A 285 2.65 5.65 -6.14
CA MET A 285 1.27 5.99 -5.74
C MET A 285 0.31 6.02 -6.93
N GLY A 286 0.77 6.34 -8.15
CA GLY A 286 -0.10 6.42 -9.34
C GLY A 286 -0.89 5.13 -9.60
N PRO A 287 -0.26 3.96 -9.76
CA PRO A 287 -0.98 2.70 -9.94
C PRO A 287 -1.82 2.31 -8.71
N SER A 288 -1.34 2.59 -7.49
CA SER A 288 -2.10 2.36 -6.26
C SER A 288 -3.34 3.25 -6.17
N PHE A 289 -3.30 4.47 -6.69
CA PHE A 289 -4.44 5.37 -6.79
C PHE A 289 -5.51 4.83 -7.78
N VAL A 290 -5.09 4.20 -8.88
CA VAL A 290 -6.02 3.53 -9.79
C VAL A 290 -6.71 2.36 -9.10
N LEU A 291 -5.97 1.52 -8.36
CA LEU A 291 -6.57 0.47 -7.53
C LEU A 291 -7.52 1.06 -6.47
N GLY A 292 -7.15 2.18 -5.86
CA GLY A 292 -7.93 2.87 -4.82
C GLY A 292 -9.34 3.26 -5.27
N GLN A 293 -9.58 3.44 -6.57
CA GLN A 293 -10.91 3.78 -7.09
C GLN A 293 -11.95 2.68 -6.85
N VAL A 294 -11.53 1.44 -6.58
CA VAL A 294 -12.40 0.31 -6.26
C VAL A 294 -12.31 -0.14 -4.81
N CYS A 295 -11.59 0.61 -3.96
CA CYS A 295 -11.40 0.31 -2.55
C CYS A 295 -12.33 1.11 -1.63
N ASP A 296 -12.61 0.59 -0.42
CA ASP A 296 -13.37 1.27 0.63
C ASP A 296 -12.49 2.15 1.50
N ILE A 297 -11.23 1.71 1.70
CA ILE A 297 -10.23 2.38 2.53
C ILE A 297 -8.97 2.60 1.71
N VAL A 298 -8.40 3.80 1.82
CA VAL A 298 -7.21 4.19 1.08
C VAL A 298 -6.14 4.70 2.05
N ASP A 299 -4.95 4.14 1.94
CA ASP A 299 -3.76 4.45 2.74
C ASP A 299 -2.57 4.69 1.80
N LEU A 300 -2.56 5.86 1.15
CA LEU A 300 -1.63 6.24 0.09
C LEU A 300 -0.90 7.54 0.44
N ASP A 301 -0.27 7.57 1.60
CA ASP A 301 0.41 8.74 2.15
C ASP A 301 1.94 8.68 2.08
N GLY A 302 2.51 7.69 1.40
CA GLY A 302 3.96 7.50 1.30
C GLY A 302 4.75 8.77 0.94
N PRO A 303 4.37 9.54 -0.10
CA PRO A 303 5.04 10.78 -0.47
C PRO A 303 5.05 11.88 0.60
N ILE A 304 4.10 11.88 1.55
CA ILE A 304 4.07 12.89 2.63
C ILE A 304 5.32 12.81 3.52
N PHE A 305 5.92 11.63 3.62
CA PHE A 305 7.12 11.43 4.44
C PHE A 305 8.42 11.83 3.73
N LEU A 306 8.40 11.99 2.41
CA LEU A 306 9.60 12.27 1.63
C LEU A 306 10.11 13.69 1.86
N ALA A 307 11.43 13.85 1.94
CA ALA A 307 12.08 15.16 1.91
C ALA A 307 11.91 15.84 0.53
N ASN A 308 11.92 15.05 -0.52
CA ASN A 308 11.66 15.50 -1.90
C ASN A 308 10.96 14.36 -2.65
N ASP A 309 9.86 14.68 -3.28
CA ASP A 309 9.11 13.78 -4.15
C ASP A 309 9.38 14.09 -5.64
N ARG A 310 8.88 13.23 -6.52
CA ARG A 310 8.91 13.42 -7.98
C ARG A 310 8.03 14.59 -8.40
N ARG A 311 8.34 15.13 -9.56
CA ARG A 311 7.49 16.14 -10.24
C ARG A 311 7.25 15.73 -11.69
N PRO A 312 6.00 15.67 -12.14
CA PRO A 312 4.75 15.87 -11.38
C PRO A 312 4.57 14.82 -10.28
N GLY A 313 3.85 15.17 -9.23
CA GLY A 313 3.59 14.32 -8.07
C GLY A 313 2.10 14.25 -7.74
N VAL A 314 1.73 13.31 -6.87
CA VAL A 314 0.39 13.25 -6.29
C VAL A 314 0.15 14.46 -5.39
N GLU A 315 -1.09 14.89 -5.32
CA GLU A 315 -1.51 16.04 -4.52
C GLU A 315 -2.33 15.58 -3.31
N TYR A 316 -2.13 16.26 -2.17
CA TYR A 316 -2.90 16.02 -0.95
C TYR A 316 -3.66 17.28 -0.57
N VAL A 317 -4.97 17.26 -0.75
CA VAL A 317 -5.85 18.41 -0.50
C VAL A 317 -7.07 17.96 0.31
N ASP A 318 -7.37 18.64 1.40
CA ASP A 318 -8.54 18.39 2.25
C ASP A 318 -8.69 16.91 2.68
N GLY A 319 -7.58 16.25 2.98
CA GLY A 319 -7.56 14.84 3.40
C GLY A 319 -7.73 13.83 2.27
N ASN A 320 -7.69 14.29 1.02
CA ASN A 320 -7.77 13.43 -0.15
C ASN A 320 -6.42 13.40 -0.87
N VAL A 321 -6.13 12.26 -1.50
CA VAL A 321 -5.06 12.11 -2.47
C VAL A 321 -5.64 12.20 -3.88
N TRP A 322 -4.92 12.88 -4.76
CA TRP A 322 -5.19 12.96 -6.19
C TRP A 322 -3.93 12.60 -6.98
N SER A 323 -4.08 11.75 -8.00
CA SER A 323 -3.03 11.44 -8.97
C SER A 323 -3.55 11.72 -10.37
N GLY A 324 -3.00 12.74 -11.01
CA GLY A 324 -3.30 13.03 -12.42
C GLY A 324 -2.54 12.08 -13.37
N PRO A 325 -2.97 12.02 -14.64
CA PRO A 325 -2.35 11.17 -15.66
C PRO A 325 -0.89 11.57 -15.98
N GLU A 326 -0.49 12.78 -15.61
CA GLU A 326 0.89 13.29 -15.76
C GLU A 326 1.85 12.67 -14.73
N VAL A 327 1.33 12.14 -13.60
CA VAL A 327 2.14 11.44 -12.61
C VAL A 327 2.49 10.06 -13.12
N TRP A 328 1.45 9.31 -13.52
CA TRP A 328 1.55 7.98 -14.07
C TRP A 328 0.26 7.61 -14.80
N GLY A 329 0.37 6.77 -15.84
CA GLY A 329 -0.80 6.15 -16.47
C GLY A 329 -1.20 6.78 -17.81
N GLY A 330 -0.34 7.59 -18.39
CA GLY A 330 -0.53 8.12 -19.75
C GLY A 330 -1.23 9.47 -19.80
N LYS A 331 -1.22 10.05 -20.98
CA LYS A 331 -1.87 11.36 -21.26
C LYS A 331 -3.38 11.22 -21.20
N ALA A 332 -4.03 12.17 -20.50
CA ALA A 332 -5.46 12.41 -20.62
C ALA A 332 -5.81 12.86 -22.05
#